data_386754f5417d41930d36555d92e3ce53
#
_entry.id   386754f5417d41930d36555d92e3ce53
#
_cell.length_a   1.000
_cell.length_b   1.000
_cell.length_c   1.000
_cell.angle_alpha   90.00
_cell.angle_beta   90.00
_cell.angle_gamma   90.00
#
_symmetry.space_group_name_H-M   'P 1'
#
loop_
_entity.id
_entity.type
_entity.pdbx_description
1 polymer ?
#
loop_
_entity_poly.entity_id
_entity_poly.type
_entity_poly.pdbx_seq_one_letter_code
_entity_poly.pdbx_strand_id
1 'polypeptide(L)'
;NGASASAAEIVSGSLQDMDRAVLVGQRSFGKGLVQSPRELPYNGSVKVTMSKYYIPSGRCIQQMDYSHRKADGSVGAIPDSLTSVFYTSKGRPVRDGGGITPDFKIEEPETPTMMFYLMTDFILTDFVADWSQKHKKIASPEEFEVTDEDFEAFKQYAKEKNFTYDRQSEKLLKNLKEVAKFEGYMDNDSTLFNSLEAKLTPDLERDFDRNKDQIKKLLTSEIMKRYYFQKGELINSLKDDDVLDKALEVLGDPALYQRTLEAPEKAEKTATL
;
A
#
# COMPACT_ATOMS: atom_id res chain seq x y z
N ASN A 1 5.88 -1.35 -6.60
CA ASN A 1 4.94 -1.27 -5.47
C ASN A 1 3.50 -1.45 -5.94
N GLY A 2 2.53 -1.50 -5.02
CA GLY A 2 1.11 -1.68 -5.31
C GLY A 2 0.47 -0.58 -6.17
N ALA A 3 1.11 0.57 -6.33
CA ALA A 3 0.68 1.65 -7.22
C ALA A 3 1.29 1.54 -8.63
N SER A 4 2.28 0.66 -8.84
CA SER A 4 2.86 0.41 -10.16
C SER A 4 1.86 -0.29 -11.06
N ALA A 5 1.46 0.34 -12.16
CA ALA A 5 0.34 -0.09 -12.98
C ALA A 5 0.58 0.07 -14.48
N SER A 6 -0.15 -0.71 -15.29
CA SER A 6 -0.26 -0.53 -16.74
C SER A 6 1.11 -0.59 -17.45
N ALA A 7 1.57 0.50 -18.09
CA ALA A 7 2.84 0.53 -18.84
C ALA A 7 4.06 0.14 -17.98
N ALA A 8 4.09 0.53 -16.70
CA ALA A 8 5.14 0.12 -15.78
C ALA A 8 5.15 -1.40 -15.57
N GLU A 9 3.96 -2.03 -15.54
CA GLU A 9 3.82 -3.48 -15.43
C GLU A 9 4.18 -4.20 -16.72
N ILE A 10 3.92 -3.60 -17.89
CA ILE A 10 4.36 -4.15 -19.17
C ILE A 10 5.90 -4.23 -19.19
N VAL A 11 6.58 -3.15 -18.80
CA VAL A 11 8.05 -3.11 -18.80
C VAL A 11 8.61 -4.09 -17.77
N SER A 12 8.21 -3.96 -16.50
CA SER A 12 8.76 -4.79 -15.42
C SER A 12 8.45 -6.28 -15.63
N GLY A 13 7.20 -6.61 -16.00
CA GLY A 13 6.80 -8.00 -16.25
C GLY A 13 7.48 -8.61 -17.47
N SER A 14 7.70 -7.83 -18.53
CA SER A 14 8.44 -8.31 -19.70
C SER A 14 9.91 -8.58 -19.35
N LEU A 15 10.54 -7.72 -18.57
CA LEU A 15 11.92 -7.93 -18.11
C LEU A 15 12.04 -9.16 -17.20
N GLN A 16 11.05 -9.37 -16.30
CA GLN A 16 10.98 -10.56 -15.46
C GLN A 16 10.79 -11.83 -16.32
N ASP A 17 9.82 -11.83 -17.24
CA ASP A 17 9.50 -12.98 -18.08
C ASP A 17 10.65 -13.39 -19.02
N MET A 18 11.47 -12.42 -19.44
CA MET A 18 12.67 -12.65 -20.24
C MET A 18 13.93 -12.92 -19.40
N ASP A 19 13.81 -13.01 -18.09
CA ASP A 19 14.94 -13.18 -17.15
C ASP A 19 16.07 -12.15 -17.34
N ARG A 20 15.68 -10.89 -17.58
CA ARG A 20 16.59 -9.77 -17.84
C ARG A 20 16.75 -8.83 -16.65
N ALA A 21 15.82 -8.89 -15.67
CA ALA A 21 15.87 -8.10 -14.45
C ALA A 21 15.29 -8.87 -13.27
N VAL A 22 15.80 -8.57 -12.10
CA VAL A 22 15.24 -8.97 -10.80
C VAL A 22 14.30 -7.87 -10.31
N LEU A 23 13.12 -8.26 -9.86
CA LEU A 23 12.13 -7.34 -9.32
C LEU A 23 12.14 -7.37 -7.78
N VAL A 24 12.18 -6.19 -7.17
CA VAL A 24 12.18 -6.01 -5.72
C VAL A 24 11.04 -5.09 -5.30
N GLY A 25 10.33 -5.42 -4.25
CA GLY A 25 9.28 -4.58 -3.68
C GLY A 25 7.98 -5.32 -3.40
N GLN A 26 6.83 -4.65 -3.63
CA GLN A 26 5.51 -5.22 -3.44
C GLN A 26 4.93 -5.72 -4.77
N ARG A 27 3.88 -6.53 -4.68
CA ARG A 27 3.06 -6.94 -5.83
C ARG A 27 2.49 -5.70 -6.52
N SER A 28 2.55 -5.64 -7.84
CA SER A 28 2.04 -4.52 -8.62
C SER A 28 0.50 -4.46 -8.65
N PHE A 29 -0.06 -3.39 -9.20
CA PHE A 29 -1.50 -3.11 -9.23
C PHE A 29 -2.34 -4.16 -9.97
N GLY A 30 -1.84 -4.70 -11.09
CA GLY A 30 -2.60 -5.63 -11.91
C GLY A 30 -3.58 -4.98 -12.90
N LYS A 31 -3.13 -3.97 -13.66
CA LYS A 31 -3.93 -3.32 -14.70
C LYS A 31 -3.55 -3.87 -16.07
N GLY A 32 -4.23 -4.95 -16.48
CA GLY A 32 -3.99 -5.69 -17.73
C GLY A 32 -4.99 -5.42 -18.85
N LEU A 33 -5.85 -4.39 -18.72
CA LEU A 33 -6.87 -4.03 -19.70
C LEU A 33 -6.52 -2.78 -20.49
N VAL A 34 -6.78 -2.82 -21.79
CA VAL A 34 -6.65 -1.67 -22.68
C VAL A 34 -8.02 -1.02 -22.87
N GLN A 35 -8.09 0.26 -22.60
CA GLN A 35 -9.30 1.07 -22.71
C GLN A 35 -9.11 2.16 -23.75
N SER A 36 -10.17 2.44 -24.53
CA SER A 36 -10.20 3.51 -25.54
C SER A 36 -11.40 4.41 -25.31
N PRO A 37 -11.23 5.74 -25.38
CA PRO A 37 -12.35 6.66 -25.39
C PRO A 37 -13.10 6.56 -26.70
N ARG A 38 -14.43 6.67 -26.64
CA ARG A 38 -15.33 6.80 -27.79
C ARG A 38 -16.13 8.06 -27.61
N GLU A 39 -16.15 8.90 -28.65
CA GLU A 39 -16.93 10.12 -28.64
C GLU A 39 -18.43 9.82 -28.69
N LEU A 40 -19.21 10.61 -28.00
CA LEU A 40 -20.66 10.59 -27.96
C LEU A 40 -21.20 11.97 -28.39
N PRO A 41 -22.50 12.06 -28.78
CA PRO A 41 -23.15 13.33 -29.01
C PRO A 41 -22.97 14.29 -27.81
N TYR A 42 -23.10 15.58 -28.08
CA TYR A 42 -23.00 16.67 -27.09
C TYR A 42 -21.67 16.79 -26.36
N ASN A 43 -20.55 16.51 -27.05
CA ASN A 43 -19.20 16.55 -26.51
C ASN A 43 -18.98 15.56 -25.34
N GLY A 44 -19.82 14.52 -25.22
CA GLY A 44 -19.63 13.45 -24.27
C GLY A 44 -18.59 12.44 -24.75
N SER A 45 -18.04 11.67 -23.85
CA SER A 45 -17.22 10.51 -24.20
C SER A 45 -17.47 9.34 -23.25
N VAL A 46 -17.33 8.13 -23.75
CA VAL A 46 -17.35 6.90 -22.96
C VAL A 46 -16.02 6.18 -23.09
N LYS A 47 -15.47 5.71 -21.99
CA LYS A 47 -14.25 4.91 -21.97
C LYS A 47 -14.61 3.43 -21.94
N VAL A 48 -14.25 2.71 -23.00
CA VAL A 48 -14.64 1.30 -23.20
C VAL A 48 -13.40 0.42 -23.16
N THR A 49 -13.49 -0.70 -22.43
CA THR A 49 -12.46 -1.74 -22.46
C THR A 49 -12.53 -2.48 -23.81
N MET A 50 -11.42 -2.48 -24.54
CA MET A 50 -11.32 -3.04 -25.88
C MET A 50 -10.61 -4.38 -25.92
N SER A 51 -9.60 -4.58 -25.07
CA SER A 51 -8.76 -5.78 -25.11
C SER A 51 -8.03 -6.01 -23.77
N LYS A 52 -7.45 -7.20 -23.65
CA LYS A 52 -6.43 -7.55 -22.64
C LYS A 52 -5.06 -7.53 -23.29
N TYR A 53 -4.01 -7.27 -22.54
CA TYR A 53 -2.66 -7.51 -23.00
C TYR A 53 -2.00 -8.65 -22.23
N TYR A 54 -1.04 -9.27 -22.90
CA TYR A 54 -0.27 -10.39 -22.39
C TYR A 54 1.21 -10.05 -22.50
N ILE A 55 1.98 -10.42 -21.48
CA ILE A 55 3.43 -10.23 -21.44
C ILE A 55 4.15 -11.47 -21.97
N PRO A 56 5.47 -11.47 -22.17
CA PRO A 56 6.18 -12.51 -22.94
C PRO A 56 5.93 -13.96 -22.54
N SER A 57 5.68 -14.25 -21.28
CA SER A 57 5.30 -15.61 -20.83
C SER A 57 3.91 -16.04 -21.29
N GLY A 58 3.10 -15.14 -21.84
CA GLY A 58 1.71 -15.38 -22.23
C GLY A 58 0.70 -15.13 -21.10
N ARG A 59 1.13 -14.72 -19.92
CA ARG A 59 0.24 -14.40 -18.79
C ARG A 59 -0.42 -13.04 -18.93
N CYS A 60 -1.66 -12.92 -18.45
CA CYS A 60 -2.38 -11.66 -18.28
C CYS A 60 -2.32 -11.24 -16.81
N ILE A 61 -1.84 -10.04 -16.53
CA ILE A 61 -1.63 -9.54 -15.16
C ILE A 61 -2.88 -8.92 -14.52
N GLN A 62 -4.03 -8.94 -15.20
CA GLN A 62 -5.26 -8.30 -14.73
C GLN A 62 -5.70 -8.90 -13.40
N GLN A 63 -5.80 -8.03 -12.36
CA GLN A 63 -6.19 -8.44 -11.01
C GLN A 63 -7.71 -8.45 -10.81
N MET A 64 -8.40 -7.40 -11.25
CA MET A 64 -9.84 -7.25 -11.01
C MET A 64 -10.65 -8.11 -11.99
N ASP A 65 -11.56 -8.93 -11.46
CA ASP A 65 -12.48 -9.74 -12.26
C ASP A 65 -13.78 -8.99 -12.57
N TYR A 66 -13.80 -8.30 -13.68
CA TYR A 66 -14.99 -7.58 -14.14
C TYR A 66 -16.07 -8.50 -14.73
N SER A 67 -15.79 -9.78 -14.93
CA SER A 67 -16.73 -10.77 -15.47
C SER A 67 -17.74 -11.23 -14.42
N HIS A 68 -17.34 -11.23 -13.15
CA HIS A 68 -18.16 -11.66 -12.04
C HIS A 68 -18.39 -10.50 -11.07
N ARG A 69 -19.52 -9.80 -11.23
CA ARG A 69 -19.94 -8.73 -10.33
C ARG A 69 -20.77 -9.29 -9.17
N LYS A 70 -20.56 -8.77 -7.98
CA LYS A 70 -21.40 -9.05 -6.83
C LYS A 70 -22.77 -8.39 -6.99
N ALA A 71 -23.73 -8.75 -6.14
CA ALA A 71 -25.09 -8.21 -6.16
C ALA A 71 -25.14 -6.67 -5.94
N ASP A 72 -24.16 -6.10 -5.23
CA ASP A 72 -23.99 -4.67 -5.00
C ASP A 72 -23.26 -3.95 -6.16
N GLY A 73 -22.94 -4.68 -7.25
CA GLY A 73 -22.22 -4.15 -8.41
C GLY A 73 -20.71 -4.07 -8.23
N SER A 74 -20.16 -4.37 -7.05
CA SER A 74 -18.72 -4.39 -6.81
C SER A 74 -18.05 -5.54 -7.54
N VAL A 75 -16.74 -5.39 -7.79
CA VAL A 75 -15.88 -6.41 -8.40
C VAL A 75 -14.83 -6.86 -7.40
N GLY A 76 -14.46 -8.12 -7.44
CA GLY A 76 -13.39 -8.68 -6.62
C GLY A 76 -12.08 -8.83 -7.39
N ALA A 77 -11.00 -9.06 -6.66
CA ALA A 77 -9.76 -9.54 -7.24
C ALA A 77 -9.90 -11.02 -7.60
N ILE A 78 -9.16 -11.46 -8.63
CA ILE A 78 -9.02 -12.88 -8.96
C ILE A 78 -8.29 -13.56 -7.78
N PRO A 79 -8.89 -14.55 -7.11
CA PRO A 79 -8.21 -15.26 -6.03
C PRO A 79 -6.96 -15.98 -6.54
N ASP A 80 -5.91 -16.04 -5.73
CA ASP A 80 -4.66 -16.73 -6.10
C ASP A 80 -4.89 -18.22 -6.45
N SER A 81 -5.91 -18.85 -5.88
CA SER A 81 -6.33 -20.23 -6.20
C SER A 81 -6.86 -20.42 -7.63
N LEU A 82 -7.32 -19.35 -8.27
CA LEU A 82 -7.82 -19.36 -9.65
C LEU A 82 -6.79 -18.87 -10.67
N THR A 83 -5.58 -18.53 -10.23
CA THR A 83 -4.51 -18.10 -11.12
C THR A 83 -3.79 -19.29 -11.74
N SER A 84 -3.31 -19.11 -12.98
CA SER A 84 -2.56 -20.13 -13.73
C SER A 84 -1.05 -19.88 -13.58
N VAL A 85 -0.27 -20.97 -13.63
CA VAL A 85 1.19 -20.91 -13.64
C VAL A 85 1.70 -20.80 -15.06
N PHE A 86 2.56 -19.84 -15.29
CA PHE A 86 3.34 -19.64 -16.51
C PHE A 86 4.83 -19.75 -16.18
N TYR A 87 5.67 -19.69 -17.18
CA TYR A 87 7.11 -19.82 -17.00
C TYR A 87 7.86 -18.72 -17.75
N THR A 88 8.88 -18.19 -17.12
CA THR A 88 9.81 -17.25 -17.76
C THR A 88 10.65 -17.96 -18.81
N SER A 89 11.47 -17.22 -19.56
CA SER A 89 12.34 -17.77 -20.60
C SER A 89 13.30 -18.85 -20.07
N LYS A 90 13.75 -18.75 -18.83
CA LYS A 90 14.60 -19.76 -18.18
C LYS A 90 13.83 -20.79 -17.36
N GLY A 91 12.49 -20.75 -17.34
CA GLY A 91 11.64 -21.72 -16.67
C GLY A 91 11.33 -21.40 -15.20
N ARG A 92 11.51 -20.18 -14.73
CA ARG A 92 11.04 -19.76 -13.40
C ARG A 92 9.51 -19.68 -13.40
N PRO A 93 8.80 -20.21 -12.38
CA PRO A 93 7.36 -20.13 -12.30
C PRO A 93 6.89 -18.71 -11.98
N VAL A 94 5.91 -18.22 -12.75
CA VAL A 94 5.23 -16.94 -12.54
C VAL A 94 3.73 -17.16 -12.67
N ARG A 95 2.91 -16.27 -12.14
CA ARG A 95 1.45 -16.41 -12.17
C ARG A 95 0.77 -15.26 -12.90
N ASP A 96 -0.40 -15.52 -13.44
CA ASP A 96 -1.32 -14.49 -13.93
C ASP A 96 -2.27 -13.97 -12.83
N GLY A 97 -3.22 -13.11 -13.20
CA GLY A 97 -4.41 -12.81 -12.40
C GLY A 97 -4.20 -11.93 -11.16
N GLY A 98 -3.05 -11.34 -10.94
CA GLY A 98 -2.87 -10.59 -9.69
C GLY A 98 -1.76 -9.55 -9.72
N GLY A 99 -1.51 -8.92 -10.86
CA GLY A 99 -0.35 -8.09 -11.04
C GLY A 99 0.94 -8.90 -11.15
N ILE A 100 2.07 -8.23 -10.98
CA ILE A 100 3.39 -8.85 -11.03
C ILE A 100 3.89 -9.05 -9.61
N THR A 101 4.20 -10.29 -9.27
CA THR A 101 4.84 -10.64 -8.00
C THR A 101 6.34 -10.41 -8.14
N PRO A 102 6.97 -9.62 -7.26
CA PRO A 102 8.42 -9.41 -7.30
C PRO A 102 9.18 -10.67 -6.91
N ASP A 103 10.44 -10.75 -7.34
CA ASP A 103 11.35 -11.84 -6.98
C ASP A 103 11.77 -11.75 -5.49
N PHE A 104 11.93 -10.53 -4.98
CA PHE A 104 12.10 -10.24 -3.56
C PHE A 104 10.95 -9.38 -3.06
N LYS A 105 10.08 -9.98 -2.24
CA LYS A 105 8.93 -9.28 -1.66
C LYS A 105 9.36 -8.52 -0.41
N ILE A 106 9.08 -7.22 -0.40
CA ILE A 106 9.24 -6.34 0.77
C ILE A 106 7.84 -6.02 1.29
N GLU A 107 7.57 -6.34 2.53
CA GLU A 107 6.30 -6.01 3.15
C GLU A 107 6.22 -4.51 3.42
N GLU A 108 5.10 -3.90 3.07
CA GLU A 108 4.82 -2.51 3.42
C GLU A 108 4.12 -2.50 4.78
N PRO A 109 4.54 -1.65 5.72
CA PRO A 109 3.85 -1.55 6.99
C PRO A 109 2.41 -1.08 6.78
N GLU A 110 1.48 -1.70 7.51
CA GLU A 110 0.07 -1.29 7.47
C GLU A 110 -0.07 0.19 7.84
N THR A 111 -0.80 0.94 7.02
CA THR A 111 -1.09 2.35 7.29
C THR A 111 -2.32 2.44 8.20
N PRO A 112 -2.18 2.92 9.45
CA PRO A 112 -3.31 3.09 10.34
C PRO A 112 -4.36 4.05 9.78
N THR A 113 -5.62 3.76 10.03
CA THR A 113 -6.76 4.59 9.56
C THR A 113 -6.61 6.06 9.94
N MET A 114 -6.01 6.35 11.11
CA MET A 114 -5.74 7.71 11.56
C MET A 114 -4.91 8.52 10.55
N MET A 115 -3.93 7.89 9.87
CA MET A 115 -3.08 8.58 8.88
C MET A 115 -3.91 9.11 7.71
N PHE A 116 -4.89 8.32 7.26
CA PHE A 116 -5.82 8.75 6.21
C PHE A 116 -6.57 10.01 6.61
N TYR A 117 -7.12 10.06 7.84
CA TYR A 117 -7.86 11.22 8.32
C TYR A 117 -6.96 12.45 8.54
N LEU A 118 -5.74 12.27 9.06
CA LEU A 118 -4.78 13.37 9.21
C LEU A 118 -4.48 14.07 7.87
N MET A 119 -4.49 13.31 6.77
CA MET A 119 -4.29 13.84 5.42
C MET A 119 -5.58 14.44 4.83
N THR A 120 -6.70 13.72 4.91
CA THR A 120 -7.96 14.12 4.26
C THR A 120 -8.66 15.29 4.94
N ASP A 121 -8.52 15.43 6.24
CA ASP A 121 -9.10 16.54 7.02
C ASP A 121 -8.18 17.77 7.06
N PHE A 122 -7.10 17.75 6.26
CA PHE A 122 -6.11 18.84 6.13
C PHE A 122 -5.36 19.20 7.41
N ILE A 123 -5.50 18.45 8.50
CA ILE A 123 -4.82 18.72 9.78
C ILE A 123 -3.31 18.82 9.60
N LEU A 124 -2.76 17.88 8.82
CA LEU A 124 -1.33 17.82 8.51
C LEU A 124 -0.88 19.05 7.70
N THR A 125 -1.58 19.34 6.63
CA THR A 125 -1.26 20.43 5.69
C THR A 125 -1.37 21.80 6.37
N ASP A 126 -2.41 22.02 7.18
CA ASP A 126 -2.62 23.27 7.92
C ASP A 126 -1.54 23.47 8.98
N PHE A 127 -1.19 22.41 9.73
CA PHE A 127 -0.08 22.49 10.69
C PHE A 127 1.23 22.86 10.00
N VAL A 128 1.58 22.20 8.90
CA VAL A 128 2.82 22.48 8.16
C VAL A 128 2.81 23.89 7.57
N ALA A 129 1.65 24.41 7.16
CA ALA A 129 1.52 25.80 6.73
C ALA A 129 1.88 26.78 7.86
N ASP A 130 1.34 26.59 9.06
CA ASP A 130 1.60 27.42 10.24
C ASP A 130 3.05 27.24 10.74
N TRP A 131 3.54 26.01 10.78
CA TRP A 131 4.91 25.66 11.16
C TRP A 131 5.94 26.37 10.25
N SER A 132 5.69 26.37 8.94
CA SER A 132 6.57 26.98 7.95
C SER A 132 6.68 28.51 8.07
N GLN A 133 5.68 29.17 8.66
CA GLN A 133 5.76 30.61 8.93
C GLN A 133 6.79 30.94 10.00
N LYS A 134 6.99 30.02 10.94
CA LYS A 134 7.96 30.15 12.05
C LYS A 134 9.36 29.68 11.67
N HIS A 135 9.46 28.76 10.70
CA HIS A 135 10.71 28.13 10.26
C HIS A 135 11.06 28.55 8.83
N LYS A 136 11.67 29.72 8.66
CA LYS A 136 11.96 30.29 7.30
C LYS A 136 13.04 29.52 6.55
N LYS A 137 13.87 28.76 7.24
CA LYS A 137 14.91 27.89 6.67
C LYS A 137 14.92 26.57 7.43
N ILE A 138 15.16 25.50 6.71
CA ILE A 138 15.32 24.14 7.27
C ILE A 138 16.58 23.49 6.70
N ALA A 139 16.99 22.36 7.24
CA ALA A 139 18.09 21.54 6.73
C ALA A 139 17.79 21.02 5.30
N SER A 140 18.84 20.54 4.63
CA SER A 140 18.71 19.91 3.31
C SER A 140 17.82 18.67 3.37
N PRO A 141 17.24 18.24 2.24
CA PRO A 141 16.42 17.02 2.21
C PRO A 141 17.13 15.79 2.73
N GLU A 142 18.43 15.69 2.53
CA GLU A 142 19.27 14.59 2.99
C GLU A 142 19.42 14.55 4.52
N GLU A 143 19.35 15.72 5.18
CA GLU A 143 19.65 15.87 6.60
C GLU A 143 18.41 16.14 7.45
N PHE A 144 17.31 16.57 6.81
CA PHE A 144 16.12 16.99 7.56
C PHE A 144 15.42 15.80 8.22
N GLU A 145 15.06 16.02 9.50
CA GLU A 145 14.22 15.11 10.29
C GLU A 145 13.28 15.94 11.17
N VAL A 146 12.05 15.47 11.30
CA VAL A 146 11.09 16.03 12.26
C VAL A 146 11.53 15.67 13.67
N THR A 147 11.69 16.68 14.52
CA THR A 147 12.09 16.50 15.92
C THR A 147 10.94 15.94 16.78
N ASP A 148 11.25 15.56 18.01
CA ASP A 148 10.20 15.18 18.98
C ASP A 148 9.38 16.38 19.40
N GLU A 149 9.98 17.56 19.48
CA GLU A 149 9.30 18.82 19.76
C GLU A 149 8.29 19.17 18.67
N ASP A 150 8.64 18.99 17.39
CA ASP A 150 7.71 19.19 16.26
C ASP A 150 6.55 18.20 16.30
N PHE A 151 6.81 16.94 16.65
CA PHE A 151 5.78 15.93 16.82
C PHE A 151 4.81 16.29 17.95
N GLU A 152 5.30 16.69 19.11
CA GLU A 152 4.45 17.11 20.24
C GLU A 152 3.64 18.38 19.90
N ALA A 153 4.25 19.32 19.17
CA ALA A 153 3.54 20.50 18.69
C ALA A 153 2.41 20.12 17.72
N PHE A 154 2.64 19.17 16.84
CA PHE A 154 1.62 18.64 15.92
C PHE A 154 0.49 17.93 16.68
N LYS A 155 0.83 17.08 17.63
CA LYS A 155 -0.12 16.37 18.50
C LYS A 155 -1.02 17.35 19.26
N GLN A 156 -0.44 18.41 19.82
CA GLN A 156 -1.19 19.46 20.47
C GLN A 156 -2.10 20.22 19.49
N TYR A 157 -1.59 20.57 18.33
CA TYR A 157 -2.37 21.21 17.26
C TYR A 157 -3.58 20.37 16.85
N ALA A 158 -3.41 19.08 16.64
CA ALA A 158 -4.51 18.17 16.29
C ALA A 158 -5.59 18.13 17.38
N LYS A 159 -5.19 18.15 18.66
CA LYS A 159 -6.13 18.25 19.81
C LYS A 159 -6.91 19.57 19.80
N GLU A 160 -6.25 20.70 19.57
CA GLU A 160 -6.89 22.02 19.50
C GLU A 160 -7.88 22.14 18.35
N LYS A 161 -7.64 21.42 17.25
CA LYS A 161 -8.56 21.29 16.11
C LYS A 161 -9.68 20.28 16.35
N ASN A 162 -9.75 19.64 17.53
CA ASN A 162 -10.70 18.58 17.86
C ASN A 162 -10.64 17.42 16.83
N PHE A 163 -9.43 17.05 16.43
CA PHE A 163 -9.23 15.96 15.47
C PHE A 163 -9.83 14.65 16.00
N THR A 164 -10.60 13.98 15.15
CA THR A 164 -11.19 12.66 15.42
C THR A 164 -11.11 11.82 14.16
N TYR A 165 -11.20 10.52 14.31
CA TYR A 165 -11.22 9.60 13.17
C TYR A 165 -12.06 8.36 13.47
N ASP A 166 -12.65 7.78 12.43
CA ASP A 166 -13.48 6.59 12.53
C ASP A 166 -12.66 5.33 12.80
N ARG A 167 -13.12 4.51 13.72
CA ARG A 167 -12.52 3.21 14.03
C ARG A 167 -13.47 2.08 13.71
N GLN A 168 -13.00 1.13 12.93
CA GLN A 168 -13.78 -0.06 12.61
C GLN A 168 -14.06 -0.91 13.86
N SER A 169 -13.08 -1.02 14.78
CA SER A 169 -13.24 -1.76 16.03
C SER A 169 -14.36 -1.23 16.91
N GLU A 170 -14.51 0.10 17.00
CA GLU A 170 -15.60 0.76 17.74
C GLU A 170 -16.95 0.48 17.10
N LYS A 171 -17.06 0.62 15.78
CA LYS A 171 -18.28 0.32 15.02
C LYS A 171 -18.69 -1.16 15.16
N LEU A 172 -17.71 -2.08 15.04
CA LEU A 172 -17.95 -3.51 15.20
C LEU A 172 -18.39 -3.87 16.62
N LEU A 173 -17.77 -3.27 17.65
CA LEU A 173 -18.17 -3.49 19.03
C LEU A 173 -19.56 -2.99 19.30
N LYS A 174 -19.93 -1.81 18.78
CA LYS A 174 -21.30 -1.29 18.89
C LYS A 174 -22.32 -2.26 18.27
N ASN A 175 -22.06 -2.71 17.05
CA ASN A 175 -22.91 -3.67 16.38
C ASN A 175 -22.99 -5.00 17.15
N LEU A 176 -21.85 -5.49 17.67
CA LEU A 176 -21.81 -6.71 18.48
C LEU A 176 -22.63 -6.55 19.76
N LYS A 177 -22.56 -5.41 20.44
CA LYS A 177 -23.38 -5.13 21.63
C LYS A 177 -24.88 -5.13 21.32
N GLU A 178 -25.29 -4.55 20.17
CA GLU A 178 -26.68 -4.56 19.74
C GLU A 178 -27.19 -5.98 19.47
N VAL A 179 -26.42 -6.80 18.76
CA VAL A 179 -26.76 -8.21 18.49
C VAL A 179 -26.80 -9.03 19.78
N ALA A 180 -25.77 -8.91 20.63
CA ALA A 180 -25.70 -9.63 21.91
C ALA A 180 -26.85 -9.27 22.86
N LYS A 181 -27.29 -8.01 22.83
CA LYS A 181 -28.48 -7.59 23.58
C LYS A 181 -29.77 -8.23 23.05
N PHE A 182 -29.92 -8.28 21.72
CA PHE A 182 -31.08 -8.92 21.10
C PHE A 182 -31.14 -10.44 21.39
N GLU A 183 -29.96 -11.09 21.42
CA GLU A 183 -29.83 -12.52 21.71
C GLU A 183 -29.85 -12.87 23.22
N GLY A 184 -29.92 -11.87 24.12
CA GLY A 184 -30.02 -12.07 25.58
C GLY A 184 -28.69 -12.31 26.28
N TYR A 185 -27.54 -12.17 25.60
CA TYR A 185 -26.22 -12.36 26.21
C TYR A 185 -25.74 -11.18 27.08
N MET A 186 -26.37 -10.00 26.95
CA MET A 186 -25.98 -8.82 27.73
C MET A 186 -26.47 -8.84 29.19
N ASP A 187 -27.46 -9.65 29.51
CA ASP A 187 -28.08 -9.63 30.84
C ASP A 187 -27.16 -10.20 31.95
N ASN A 188 -26.21 -11.04 31.58
CA ASN A 188 -25.27 -11.69 32.51
C ASN A 188 -23.80 -11.25 32.41
N ASP A 189 -23.38 -10.61 31.31
CA ASP A 189 -21.96 -10.33 31.01
C ASP A 189 -21.70 -8.88 30.52
N SER A 190 -22.48 -7.91 30.97
CA SER A 190 -22.28 -6.49 30.61
C SER A 190 -20.91 -5.95 31.01
N THR A 191 -20.27 -6.53 32.05
CA THR A 191 -18.93 -6.12 32.52
C THR A 191 -17.82 -6.40 31.49
N LEU A 192 -17.89 -7.51 30.76
CA LEU A 192 -16.93 -7.86 29.73
C LEU A 192 -17.00 -6.87 28.55
N PHE A 193 -18.22 -6.60 28.08
CA PHE A 193 -18.45 -5.63 27.01
C PHE A 193 -18.01 -4.21 27.39
N ASN A 194 -18.28 -3.78 28.63
CA ASN A 194 -17.84 -2.48 29.14
C ASN A 194 -16.32 -2.38 29.26
N SER A 195 -15.66 -3.46 29.70
CA SER A 195 -14.19 -3.53 29.75
C SER A 195 -13.57 -3.46 28.37
N LEU A 196 -14.17 -4.14 27.37
CA LEU A 196 -13.72 -4.09 25.99
C LEU A 196 -13.94 -2.70 25.39
N GLU A 197 -15.10 -2.08 25.64
CA GLU A 197 -15.42 -0.73 25.22
C GLU A 197 -14.39 0.27 25.77
N ALA A 198 -14.09 0.22 27.07
CA ALA A 198 -13.09 1.09 27.70
C ALA A 198 -11.70 0.95 27.05
N LYS A 199 -11.31 -0.28 26.65
CA LYS A 199 -10.03 -0.52 25.95
C LYS A 199 -10.04 -0.04 24.51
N LEU A 200 -11.19 -0.08 23.85
CA LEU A 200 -11.37 0.34 22.46
C LEU A 200 -11.80 1.81 22.33
N THR A 201 -12.14 2.48 23.45
CA THR A 201 -12.44 3.92 23.43
C THR A 201 -11.25 4.69 22.85
N PRO A 202 -11.52 5.63 21.93
CA PRO A 202 -10.49 6.49 21.36
C PRO A 202 -9.70 7.22 22.45
N ASP A 203 -8.39 7.07 22.41
CA ASP A 203 -7.45 7.83 23.19
C ASP A 203 -6.42 8.43 22.22
N LEU A 204 -6.64 9.70 21.92
CA LEU A 204 -5.83 10.41 20.92
C LEU A 204 -4.36 10.45 21.33
N GLU A 205 -4.08 10.61 22.62
CA GLU A 205 -2.71 10.63 23.17
C GLU A 205 -1.99 9.34 22.86
N ARG A 206 -2.57 8.23 23.30
CA ARG A 206 -2.03 6.88 23.09
C ARG A 206 -1.89 6.56 21.60
N ASP A 207 -2.85 6.99 20.78
CA ASP A 207 -2.86 6.65 19.35
C ASP A 207 -1.80 7.44 18.57
N PHE A 208 -1.56 8.69 18.94
CA PHE A 208 -0.44 9.46 18.41
C PHE A 208 0.91 8.85 18.81
N ASP A 209 1.09 8.50 20.09
CA ASP A 209 2.33 7.89 20.58
C ASP A 209 2.62 6.55 19.91
N ARG A 210 1.58 5.72 19.74
CA ARG A 210 1.70 4.42 19.05
C ARG A 210 2.13 4.56 17.59
N ASN A 211 1.71 5.62 16.94
CA ASN A 211 1.96 5.85 15.52
C ASN A 211 3.00 6.95 15.26
N LYS A 212 3.79 7.30 16.29
CA LYS A 212 4.75 8.42 16.27
C LYS A 212 5.64 8.43 15.04
N ASP A 213 6.28 7.30 14.73
CA ASP A 213 7.24 7.21 13.63
C ASP A 213 6.56 7.42 12.26
N GLN A 214 5.37 6.86 12.07
CA GLN A 214 4.61 7.05 10.84
C GLN A 214 4.11 8.49 10.69
N ILE A 215 3.67 9.11 11.79
CA ILE A 215 3.27 10.53 11.80
C ILE A 215 4.47 11.42 11.49
N LYS A 216 5.64 11.16 12.08
CA LYS A 216 6.87 11.89 11.76
C LYS A 216 7.25 11.76 10.29
N LYS A 217 7.11 10.57 9.69
CA LYS A 217 7.31 10.37 8.25
C LYS A 217 6.33 11.19 7.40
N LEU A 218 5.06 11.23 7.76
CA LEU A 218 4.07 12.08 7.07
C LEU A 218 4.39 13.57 7.19
N LEU A 219 4.73 14.04 8.39
CA LEU A 219 5.14 15.43 8.63
C LEU A 219 6.37 15.78 7.81
N THR A 220 7.38 14.91 7.81
CA THR A 220 8.59 15.08 7.02
C THR A 220 8.27 15.21 5.53
N SER A 221 7.45 14.31 4.98
CA SER A 221 7.02 14.34 3.58
C SER A 221 6.35 15.67 3.24
N GLU A 222 5.40 16.13 4.06
CA GLU A 222 4.66 17.36 3.80
C GLU A 222 5.54 18.61 3.95
N ILE A 223 6.44 18.64 4.93
CA ILE A 223 7.42 19.71 5.09
C ILE A 223 8.38 19.74 3.89
N MET A 224 8.89 18.58 3.45
CA MET A 224 9.77 18.51 2.28
C MET A 224 9.08 19.03 1.02
N LYS A 225 7.82 18.67 0.78
CA LYS A 225 7.01 19.22 -0.33
C LYS A 225 6.91 20.73 -0.27
N ARG A 226 6.73 21.26 0.93
CA ARG A 226 6.57 22.71 1.15
C ARG A 226 7.82 23.51 0.82
N TYR A 227 9.01 23.01 1.19
CA TYR A 227 10.27 23.75 1.02
C TYR A 227 11.05 23.36 -0.25
N TYR A 228 11.00 22.10 -0.62
CA TYR A 228 11.84 21.53 -1.69
C TYR A 228 11.04 20.84 -2.79
N PHE A 229 9.72 20.97 -2.77
CA PHE A 229 8.80 20.36 -3.73
C PHE A 229 8.93 18.82 -3.77
N GLN A 230 8.41 18.20 -4.80
CA GLN A 230 8.46 16.74 -4.98
C GLN A 230 9.90 16.19 -5.02
N LYS A 231 10.84 16.96 -5.54
CA LYS A 231 12.24 16.53 -5.58
C LYS A 231 12.84 16.36 -4.18
N GLY A 232 12.57 17.30 -3.27
CA GLY A 232 13.06 17.20 -1.90
C GLY A 232 12.40 16.07 -1.12
N GLU A 233 11.10 15.87 -1.30
CA GLU A 233 10.40 14.73 -0.74
C GLU A 233 11.01 13.40 -1.19
N LEU A 234 11.24 13.24 -2.50
CA LEU A 234 11.86 12.03 -3.05
C LEU A 234 13.26 11.79 -2.47
N ILE A 235 14.11 12.82 -2.43
CA ILE A 235 15.47 12.68 -1.87
C ILE A 235 15.40 12.24 -0.41
N ASN A 236 14.53 12.86 0.40
CA ASN A 236 14.41 12.51 1.80
C ASN A 236 13.86 11.10 2.00
N SER A 237 12.87 10.66 1.18
CA SER A 237 12.26 9.33 1.30
C SER A 237 13.23 8.17 0.99
N LEU A 238 14.32 8.43 0.26
CA LEU A 238 15.33 7.41 -0.03
C LEU A 238 16.22 7.05 1.17
N LYS A 239 16.15 7.82 2.27
CA LYS A 239 16.94 7.56 3.48
C LYS A 239 16.55 6.25 4.18
N ASP A 240 15.27 5.90 4.15
CA ASP A 240 14.69 4.74 4.84
C ASP A 240 13.82 3.92 3.84
N ASP A 241 14.39 3.59 2.68
CA ASP A 241 13.70 2.83 1.63
C ASP A 241 14.18 1.37 1.61
N ASP A 242 13.47 0.50 2.34
CA ASP A 242 13.77 -0.94 2.41
C ASP A 242 13.81 -1.62 1.03
N VAL A 243 13.06 -1.09 0.05
CA VAL A 243 13.07 -1.62 -1.33
C VAL A 243 14.37 -1.25 -2.03
N LEU A 244 14.83 0.00 -1.86
CA LEU A 244 16.10 0.46 -2.39
C LEU A 244 17.26 -0.30 -1.75
N ASP A 245 17.26 -0.46 -0.43
CA ASP A 245 18.30 -1.17 0.30
C ASP A 245 18.40 -2.62 -0.16
N LYS A 246 17.27 -3.31 -0.31
CA LYS A 246 17.26 -4.68 -0.85
C LYS A 246 17.70 -4.74 -2.31
N ALA A 247 17.36 -3.77 -3.12
CA ALA A 247 17.82 -3.70 -4.51
C ALA A 247 19.34 -3.50 -4.58
N LEU A 248 19.90 -2.66 -3.72
CA LEU A 248 21.37 -2.45 -3.62
C LEU A 248 22.08 -3.72 -3.13
N GLU A 249 21.53 -4.43 -2.14
CA GLU A 249 22.05 -5.72 -1.70
C GLU A 249 22.13 -6.73 -2.85
N VAL A 250 21.03 -6.88 -3.60
CA VAL A 250 20.96 -7.82 -4.73
C VAL A 250 21.91 -7.44 -5.86
N LEU A 251 22.06 -6.15 -6.15
CA LEU A 251 23.00 -5.65 -7.15
C LEU A 251 24.45 -5.78 -6.70
N GLY A 252 24.71 -5.69 -5.39
CA GLY A 252 26.03 -5.87 -4.79
C GLY A 252 26.50 -7.32 -4.71
N ASP A 253 25.59 -8.29 -4.88
CA ASP A 253 25.90 -9.73 -4.93
C ASP A 253 25.58 -10.33 -6.31
N PRO A 254 26.56 -10.38 -7.24
CA PRO A 254 26.35 -10.96 -8.57
C PRO A 254 25.92 -12.42 -8.56
N ALA A 255 26.30 -13.21 -7.55
CA ALA A 255 25.91 -14.60 -7.43
C ALA A 255 24.43 -14.72 -7.03
N LEU A 256 23.97 -13.89 -6.09
CA LEU A 256 22.55 -13.80 -5.73
C LEU A 256 21.70 -13.36 -6.92
N TYR A 257 22.14 -12.31 -7.64
CA TYR A 257 21.45 -11.80 -8.82
C TYR A 257 21.28 -12.90 -9.88
N GLN A 258 22.35 -13.62 -10.23
CA GLN A 258 22.32 -14.70 -11.24
C GLN A 258 21.43 -15.87 -10.80
N ARG A 259 21.56 -16.33 -9.55
CA ARG A 259 20.70 -17.41 -9.00
C ARG A 259 19.21 -17.04 -9.04
N THR A 260 18.87 -15.78 -8.79
CA THR A 260 17.49 -15.32 -8.83
C THR A 260 16.89 -15.39 -10.24
N LEU A 261 17.72 -15.24 -11.28
CA LEU A 261 17.30 -15.34 -12.69
C LEU A 261 17.29 -16.77 -13.23
N GLU A 262 17.68 -17.77 -12.45
CA GLU A 262 17.70 -19.18 -12.87
C GLU A 262 16.45 -19.91 -12.40
N ALA A 263 16.04 -20.93 -13.15
CA ALA A 263 14.96 -21.80 -12.71
C ALA A 263 15.33 -22.50 -11.39
N PRO A 264 14.40 -22.68 -10.46
CA PRO A 264 14.67 -23.46 -9.27
C PRO A 264 15.08 -24.88 -9.69
N GLU A 265 16.13 -25.42 -9.06
CA GLU A 265 16.52 -26.82 -9.24
C GLU A 265 15.28 -27.69 -9.05
N LYS A 266 15.03 -28.59 -10.02
CA LYS A 266 13.92 -29.55 -9.91
C LYS A 266 14.14 -30.34 -8.63
N ALA A 267 13.26 -30.17 -7.65
CA ALA A 267 13.24 -31.09 -6.52
C ALA A 267 13.18 -32.50 -7.10
N GLU A 268 14.22 -33.29 -6.90
CA GLU A 268 14.22 -34.71 -7.26
C GLU A 268 12.97 -35.31 -6.62
N LYS A 269 12.05 -35.77 -7.47
CA LYS A 269 10.96 -36.63 -7.02
C LYS A 269 11.65 -37.85 -6.43
N THR A 270 11.79 -37.87 -5.12
CA THR A 270 12.11 -39.10 -4.39
C THR A 270 10.99 -40.09 -4.72
N ALA A 271 11.23 -40.93 -5.70
CA ALA A 271 10.40 -42.09 -6.02
C ALA A 271 10.53 -43.02 -4.82
N THR A 272 9.59 -42.93 -3.90
CA THR A 272 9.36 -44.03 -2.94
C THR A 272 8.57 -45.07 -3.72
N LEU A 273 9.26 -46.15 -4.01
CA LEU A 273 8.69 -47.42 -4.46
C LEU A 273 7.80 -48.04 -3.37
#